data_d39ad99025c5f37242d096224d606de0
#
_entry.id   d39ad99025c5f37242d096224d606de0
#
_cell.length_a   1.000
_cell.length_b   1.000
_cell.length_c   1.000
_cell.angle_alpha   90.00
_cell.angle_beta   90.00
_cell.angle_gamma   90.00
#
_symmetry.space_group_name_H-M   'P 1'
#
loop_
_entity.id
_entity.type
_entity.pdbx_description
1 polymer ?
#
loop_
_entity_poly.entity_id
_entity_poly.type
_entity_poly.pdbx_seq_one_letter_code
_entity_poly.pdbx_strand_id
1 'polypeptide(L)'
;TNFYRDEIIQPGVLPELFTAQTACFRSEAGSAGRDTRGLIRLHQFDKVEMVRIVQPEDSWNALEEMTQNAEAILEELGLPYRRVILCTGDIGFSASKTYDLEVWLPSYNDYKEISSCSNCTDFQARRANIRFKRDAASKPELVHTLNGSGLAVGRTFAAIVENYQNEDGTLTIPEALVPFMGGKTKIEKPIK
;
A
#
# COMPACT_ATOMS: atom_id res chain seq x y z
N THR A 1 -10.40 -3.02 -9.28
CA THR A 1 -11.84 -2.98 -8.95
C THR A 1 -12.69 -3.15 -10.23
N ASN A 2 -12.38 -2.44 -11.32
CA ASN A 2 -13.21 -2.45 -12.54
C ASN A 2 -13.27 -3.78 -13.32
N PHE A 3 -12.50 -4.79 -12.95
CA PHE A 3 -12.57 -6.12 -13.59
C PHE A 3 -13.97 -6.76 -13.52
N TYR A 4 -14.70 -6.48 -12.43
CA TYR A 4 -16.05 -7.02 -12.20
C TYR A 4 -17.17 -5.97 -12.39
N ARG A 5 -16.87 -4.88 -13.10
CA ARG A 5 -17.86 -3.83 -13.36
C ARG A 5 -19.06 -4.41 -14.10
N ASP A 6 -20.27 -4.12 -13.57
CA ASP A 6 -21.57 -4.58 -14.08
C ASP A 6 -21.74 -6.11 -14.02
N GLU A 7 -20.95 -6.81 -13.20
CA GLU A 7 -20.99 -8.27 -13.08
C GLU A 7 -21.65 -8.74 -11.78
N ILE A 8 -22.11 -10.00 -11.83
CA ILE A 8 -22.57 -10.74 -10.65
C ILE A 8 -21.61 -11.92 -10.45
N ILE A 9 -20.78 -11.80 -9.42
CA ILE A 9 -19.82 -12.83 -9.05
C ILE A 9 -20.55 -14.09 -8.57
N GLN A 10 -20.14 -15.23 -9.07
CA GLN A 10 -20.80 -16.50 -8.80
C GLN A 10 -20.50 -16.99 -7.37
N PRO A 11 -21.35 -17.87 -6.79
CA PRO A 11 -21.08 -18.49 -5.50
C PRO A 11 -19.73 -19.19 -5.45
N GLY A 12 -19.02 -19.04 -4.31
CA GLY A 12 -17.74 -19.69 -4.05
C GLY A 12 -16.52 -19.03 -4.69
N VAL A 13 -16.68 -17.91 -5.42
CA VAL A 13 -15.55 -17.17 -6.01
C VAL A 13 -14.90 -16.23 -5.02
N LEU A 14 -15.69 -15.54 -4.17
CA LEU A 14 -15.14 -14.64 -3.16
C LEU A 14 -14.45 -15.40 -2.01
N PRO A 15 -13.36 -14.86 -1.44
CA PRO A 15 -12.75 -13.56 -1.72
C PRO A 15 -11.86 -13.57 -2.97
N GLU A 16 -11.82 -12.44 -3.69
CA GLU A 16 -10.88 -12.19 -4.77
C GLU A 16 -9.76 -11.26 -4.31
N LEU A 17 -8.53 -11.68 -4.52
CA LEU A 17 -7.32 -11.01 -4.06
C LEU A 17 -6.41 -10.70 -5.25
N PHE A 18 -6.10 -9.43 -5.45
CA PHE A 18 -5.26 -8.97 -6.54
C PHE A 18 -4.06 -8.19 -6.01
N THR A 19 -2.94 -8.31 -6.69
CA THR A 19 -1.80 -7.43 -6.51
C THR A 19 -1.19 -7.10 -7.87
N ALA A 20 -0.71 -5.86 -8.00
CA ALA A 20 -0.01 -5.43 -9.21
C ALA A 20 0.98 -4.31 -8.88
N GLN A 21 2.15 -4.38 -9.50
CA GLN A 21 3.08 -3.25 -9.55
C GLN A 21 2.77 -2.43 -10.79
N THR A 22 2.55 -1.12 -10.60
CA THR A 22 2.27 -0.19 -11.69
C THR A 22 2.94 1.15 -11.47
N ALA A 23 3.23 1.85 -12.57
CA ALA A 23 3.55 3.26 -12.54
C ALA A 23 2.28 4.07 -12.20
N CYS A 24 2.41 5.01 -11.27
CA CYS A 24 1.35 5.93 -10.85
C CYS A 24 1.72 7.35 -11.25
N PHE A 25 0.72 8.13 -11.69
CA PHE A 25 0.91 9.49 -12.15
C PHE A 25 0.01 10.44 -11.36
N ARG A 26 0.59 11.51 -10.82
CA ARG A 26 -0.14 12.54 -10.08
C ARG A 26 0.31 13.92 -10.52
N SER A 27 -0.61 14.85 -10.67
CA SER A 27 -0.29 16.25 -11.01
C SER A 27 0.39 16.98 -9.86
N GLU A 28 0.20 16.52 -8.61
CA GLU A 28 0.72 17.14 -7.39
C GLU A 28 0.37 18.64 -7.30
N ALA A 29 -0.77 19.02 -7.85
CA ALA A 29 -1.24 20.41 -7.88
C ALA A 29 -1.46 20.92 -6.45
N GLY A 30 -0.90 22.08 -6.13
CA GLY A 30 -1.00 22.68 -4.80
C GLY A 30 -0.01 22.14 -3.77
N SER A 31 0.81 21.14 -4.12
CA SER A 31 1.87 20.69 -3.23
C SER A 31 2.99 21.73 -3.14
N ALA A 32 3.42 22.03 -1.92
CA ALA A 32 4.51 22.97 -1.64
C ALA A 32 5.30 22.51 -0.41
N GLY A 33 6.51 23.04 -0.27
CA GLY A 33 7.33 22.80 0.92
C GLY A 33 8.43 21.76 0.73
N ARG A 34 8.90 21.20 1.86
CA ARG A 34 10.06 20.29 1.90
C ARG A 34 9.82 19.00 1.12
N ASP A 35 8.59 18.48 1.14
CA ASP A 35 8.24 17.21 0.52
C ASP A 35 8.29 17.25 -1.03
N THR A 36 8.34 18.44 -1.64
CA THR A 36 8.51 18.62 -3.09
C THR A 36 9.96 18.48 -3.56
N ARG A 37 10.89 18.29 -2.63
CA ARG A 37 12.32 18.06 -2.91
C ARG A 37 12.67 16.62 -2.58
N GLY A 38 13.49 15.99 -3.44
CA GLY A 38 13.92 14.60 -3.24
C GLY A 38 12.89 13.58 -3.76
N LEU A 39 12.76 12.40 -3.10
CA LEU A 39 12.03 11.24 -3.59
C LEU A 39 10.62 11.05 -2.97
N ILE A 40 10.23 11.88 -2.01
CA ILE A 40 8.99 11.66 -1.25
C ILE A 40 7.75 11.98 -2.06
N ARG A 41 7.83 13.01 -2.92
CA ARG A 41 6.72 13.47 -3.73
C ARG A 41 7.16 13.67 -5.18
N LEU A 42 6.69 12.79 -6.05
CA LEU A 42 7.04 12.74 -7.47
C LEU A 42 5.77 12.73 -8.33
N HIS A 43 5.87 13.25 -9.55
CA HIS A 43 4.79 13.21 -10.55
C HIS A 43 4.56 11.80 -11.08
N GLN A 44 5.62 10.99 -11.14
CA GLN A 44 5.57 9.58 -11.50
C GLN A 44 6.29 8.77 -10.42
N PHE A 45 5.68 7.69 -9.96
CA PHE A 45 6.25 6.76 -8.98
C PHE A 45 5.69 5.37 -9.18
N ASP A 46 6.43 4.35 -8.76
CA ASP A 46 5.99 2.96 -8.78
C ASP A 46 5.36 2.58 -7.44
N LYS A 47 4.29 1.79 -7.53
CA LYS A 47 3.57 1.28 -6.38
C LYS A 47 3.13 -0.16 -6.61
N VAL A 48 3.29 -0.98 -5.60
CA VAL A 48 2.59 -2.26 -5.51
C VAL A 48 1.26 -1.99 -4.83
N GLU A 49 0.16 -2.31 -5.50
CA GLU A 49 -1.19 -2.12 -4.98
C GLU A 49 -1.85 -3.46 -4.74
N MET A 50 -2.47 -3.63 -3.59
CA MET A 50 -3.31 -4.75 -3.22
C MET A 50 -4.77 -4.33 -3.33
N VAL A 51 -5.61 -5.18 -3.94
CA VAL A 51 -7.06 -4.98 -4.03
C VAL A 51 -7.75 -6.25 -3.57
N ARG A 52 -8.77 -6.11 -2.73
CA ARG A 52 -9.60 -7.21 -2.29
C ARG A 52 -11.07 -6.93 -2.63
N ILE A 53 -11.77 -7.95 -3.09
CA ILE A 53 -13.22 -7.98 -3.27
C ILE A 53 -13.74 -9.10 -2.39
N VAL A 54 -14.57 -8.75 -1.42
CA VAL A 54 -14.97 -9.67 -0.34
C VAL A 54 -16.47 -9.58 -0.05
N GLN A 55 -16.98 -10.55 0.67
CA GLN A 55 -18.32 -10.46 1.24
C GLN A 55 -18.36 -9.38 2.34
N PRO A 56 -19.52 -8.72 2.54
CA PRO A 56 -19.63 -7.59 3.49
C PRO A 56 -19.14 -7.91 4.90
N GLU A 57 -19.47 -9.08 5.42
CA GLU A 57 -19.12 -9.55 6.76
C GLU A 57 -17.62 -9.73 6.97
N ASP A 58 -16.89 -10.05 5.90
CA ASP A 58 -15.44 -10.35 5.98
C ASP A 58 -14.58 -9.09 5.86
N SER A 59 -15.16 -7.96 5.44
CA SER A 59 -14.40 -6.79 5.00
C SER A 59 -13.54 -6.14 6.09
N TRP A 60 -13.96 -6.22 7.35
CA TRP A 60 -13.18 -5.65 8.46
C TRP A 60 -11.94 -6.49 8.75
N ASN A 61 -12.07 -7.81 8.77
CA ASN A 61 -10.93 -8.73 8.91
C ASN A 61 -9.99 -8.63 7.70
N ALA A 62 -10.56 -8.51 6.49
CA ALA A 62 -9.79 -8.31 5.28
C ALA A 62 -8.94 -7.03 5.30
N LEU A 63 -9.41 -5.94 5.96
CA LEU A 63 -8.63 -4.72 6.16
C LEU A 63 -7.43 -4.98 7.10
N GLU A 64 -7.65 -5.67 8.22
CA GLU A 64 -6.56 -5.99 9.15
C GLU A 64 -5.49 -6.85 8.47
N GLU A 65 -5.88 -7.92 7.76
CA GLU A 65 -4.94 -8.78 7.02
C GLU A 65 -4.20 -8.03 5.92
N MET A 66 -4.88 -7.15 5.17
CA MET A 66 -4.24 -6.33 4.12
C MET A 66 -3.19 -5.39 4.73
N THR A 67 -3.51 -4.79 5.88
CA THR A 67 -2.57 -3.91 6.58
C THR A 67 -1.37 -4.70 7.11
N GLN A 68 -1.60 -5.89 7.69
CA GLN A 68 -0.53 -6.78 8.13
C GLN A 68 0.39 -7.22 6.98
N ASN A 69 -0.13 -7.44 5.79
CA ASN A 69 0.69 -7.75 4.62
C ASN A 69 1.65 -6.60 4.26
N ALA A 70 1.19 -5.35 4.39
CA ALA A 70 2.05 -4.19 4.18
C ALA A 70 3.06 -3.99 5.32
N GLU A 71 2.66 -4.25 6.57
CA GLU A 71 3.53 -4.22 7.75
C GLU A 71 4.66 -5.25 7.65
N ALA A 72 4.34 -6.48 7.23
CA ALA A 72 5.31 -7.56 7.08
C ALA A 72 6.50 -7.16 6.19
N ILE A 73 6.27 -6.40 5.12
CA ILE A 73 7.34 -5.90 4.25
C ILE A 73 8.27 -4.95 5.00
N LEU A 74 7.72 -4.05 5.82
CA LEU A 74 8.51 -3.11 6.62
C LEU A 74 9.30 -3.84 7.72
N GLU A 75 8.70 -4.87 8.33
CA GLU A 75 9.32 -5.72 9.33
C GLU A 75 10.48 -6.54 8.74
N GLU A 76 10.28 -7.18 7.59
CA GLU A 76 11.33 -7.93 6.89
C GLU A 76 12.48 -7.01 6.44
N LEU A 77 12.19 -5.76 6.08
CA LEU A 77 13.19 -4.76 5.76
C LEU A 77 13.85 -4.13 7.00
N GLY A 78 13.37 -4.44 8.22
CA GLY A 78 13.90 -3.88 9.46
C GLY A 78 13.74 -2.36 9.57
N LEU A 79 12.72 -1.78 8.93
CA LEU A 79 12.47 -0.35 8.93
C LEU A 79 11.55 0.06 10.09
N PRO A 80 11.91 1.07 10.89
CA PRO A 80 11.03 1.60 11.93
C PRO A 80 9.78 2.22 11.32
N TYR A 81 8.61 1.79 11.78
CA TYR A 81 7.32 2.28 11.27
C TYR A 81 6.29 2.43 12.39
N ARG A 82 5.19 3.09 12.10
CA ARG A 82 3.99 3.12 12.93
C ARG A 82 2.72 2.98 12.10
N ARG A 83 1.69 2.37 12.68
CA ARG A 83 0.34 2.31 12.12
C ARG A 83 -0.49 3.45 12.70
N VAL A 84 -1.18 4.18 11.85
CA VAL A 84 -2.06 5.28 12.19
C VAL A 84 -3.46 5.00 11.65
N ILE A 85 -4.49 5.21 12.47
CA ILE A 85 -5.87 5.25 11.98
C ILE A 85 -6.20 6.68 11.55
N LEU A 86 -6.71 6.86 10.35
CA LEU A 86 -7.08 8.19 9.87
C LEU A 86 -8.34 8.70 10.55
N CYS A 87 -8.32 9.97 10.94
CA CYS A 87 -9.49 10.67 11.44
C CYS A 87 -10.43 11.08 10.28
N THR A 88 -11.62 11.50 10.60
CA THR A 88 -12.64 11.90 9.61
C THR A 88 -12.25 13.06 8.72
N GLY A 89 -11.28 13.90 9.14
CA GLY A 89 -10.75 15.01 8.35
C GLY A 89 -9.78 14.57 7.24
N ASP A 90 -9.15 13.41 7.40
CA ASP A 90 -8.12 12.90 6.48
C ASP A 90 -8.59 11.70 5.66
N ILE A 91 -9.63 10.99 6.13
CA ILE A 91 -10.16 9.83 5.42
C ILE A 91 -10.76 10.23 4.07
N GLY A 92 -10.40 9.49 3.01
CA GLY A 92 -10.97 9.70 1.67
C GLY A 92 -12.49 9.46 1.63
N PHE A 93 -13.22 10.22 0.83
CA PHE A 93 -14.69 10.18 0.73
C PHE A 93 -15.26 8.80 0.37
N SER A 94 -14.47 7.91 -0.21
CA SER A 94 -14.88 6.55 -0.60
C SER A 94 -14.61 5.51 0.48
N ALA A 95 -13.84 5.85 1.51
CA ALA A 95 -13.42 4.90 2.54
C ALA A 95 -14.27 5.03 3.80
N SER A 96 -14.52 3.91 4.45
CA SER A 96 -15.20 3.83 5.76
C SER A 96 -14.20 3.74 6.91
N LYS A 97 -13.02 3.18 6.66
CA LYS A 97 -11.89 3.10 7.59
C LYS A 97 -10.59 3.00 6.81
N THR A 98 -9.59 3.73 7.25
CA THR A 98 -8.25 3.71 6.64
C THR A 98 -7.18 3.60 7.72
N TYR A 99 -6.21 2.72 7.48
CA TYR A 99 -4.94 2.69 8.19
C TYR A 99 -3.84 3.18 7.25
N ASP A 100 -3.05 4.13 7.74
CA ASP A 100 -1.79 4.49 7.11
C ASP A 100 -0.63 3.84 7.86
N LEU A 101 0.36 3.38 7.12
CA LEU A 101 1.67 3.05 7.65
C LEU A 101 2.62 4.18 7.34
N GLU A 102 3.33 4.63 8.35
CA GLU A 102 4.32 5.69 8.23
C GLU A 102 5.69 5.15 8.63
N VAL A 103 6.69 5.34 7.77
CA VAL A 103 8.07 4.92 7.98
C VAL A 103 8.92 6.08 8.49
N TRP A 104 9.85 5.79 9.39
CA TRP A 104 10.81 6.77 9.88
C TRP A 104 11.80 7.18 8.80
N LEU A 105 11.98 8.47 8.59
CA LEU A 105 12.97 9.06 7.71
C LEU A 105 13.93 9.95 8.51
N PRO A 106 15.18 9.53 8.73
CA PRO A 106 16.17 10.29 9.50
C PRO A 106 16.37 11.72 9.02
N SER A 107 16.38 11.97 7.70
CA SER A 107 16.57 13.31 7.13
C SER A 107 15.43 14.27 7.48
N TYR A 108 14.22 13.75 7.69
CA TYR A 108 13.07 14.53 8.12
C TYR A 108 12.98 14.64 9.65
N ASN A 109 13.62 13.73 10.38
CA ASN A 109 13.42 13.50 11.81
C ASN A 109 11.92 13.32 12.13
N ASP A 110 11.24 12.53 11.30
CA ASP A 110 9.78 12.35 11.34
C ASP A 110 9.35 11.09 10.58
N TYR A 111 8.15 10.65 10.83
CA TYR A 111 7.49 9.59 10.09
C TYR A 111 6.80 10.13 8.82
N LYS A 112 6.87 9.39 7.74
CA LYS A 112 6.22 9.70 6.45
C LYS A 112 5.41 8.52 5.95
N GLU A 113 4.21 8.80 5.45
CA GLU A 113 3.31 7.80 4.88
C GLU A 113 4.02 6.98 3.78
N ILE A 114 3.94 5.65 3.89
CA ILE A 114 4.50 4.71 2.90
C ILE A 114 3.43 3.76 2.37
N SER A 115 2.35 3.56 3.09
CA SER A 115 1.19 2.77 2.69
C SER A 115 -0.08 3.37 3.27
N SER A 116 -1.18 3.19 2.54
CA SER A 116 -2.53 3.52 2.98
C SER A 116 -3.45 2.36 2.61
N CYS A 117 -4.11 1.75 3.58
CA CYS A 117 -5.00 0.61 3.42
C CYS A 117 -6.43 1.00 3.81
N SER A 118 -7.36 0.92 2.88
CA SER A 118 -8.73 1.39 3.05
C SER A 118 -9.77 0.30 2.81
N ASN A 119 -10.78 0.25 3.67
CA ASN A 119 -12.04 -0.46 3.44
C ASN A 119 -13.07 0.54 2.90
N CYS A 120 -13.50 0.34 1.67
CA CYS A 120 -14.49 1.19 1.00
C CYS A 120 -15.93 0.68 1.18
N THR A 121 -16.12 -0.41 1.93
CA THR A 121 -17.40 -1.10 2.05
C THR A 121 -18.08 -1.28 0.68
N ASP A 122 -19.34 -0.97 0.53
CA ASP A 122 -20.09 -1.07 -0.73
C ASP A 122 -20.01 0.17 -1.63
N PHE A 123 -19.26 1.22 -1.21
CA PHE A 123 -19.25 2.50 -1.91
C PHE A 123 -18.82 2.38 -3.38
N GLN A 124 -17.73 1.66 -3.65
CA GLN A 124 -17.25 1.45 -5.01
C GLN A 124 -18.12 0.41 -5.74
N ALA A 125 -18.61 -0.61 -5.04
CA ALA A 125 -19.46 -1.63 -5.62
C ALA A 125 -20.81 -1.04 -6.13
N ARG A 126 -21.40 -0.10 -5.41
CA ARG A 126 -22.60 0.63 -5.90
C ARG A 126 -22.34 1.37 -7.20
N ARG A 127 -21.20 2.04 -7.33
CA ARG A 127 -20.84 2.81 -8.54
C ARG A 127 -20.49 1.94 -9.73
N ALA A 128 -19.79 0.84 -9.48
CA ALA A 128 -19.36 -0.10 -10.52
C ALA A 128 -20.36 -1.24 -10.73
N ASN A 129 -21.49 -1.26 -9.98
CA ASN A 129 -22.53 -2.29 -10.04
C ASN A 129 -21.95 -3.70 -9.86
N ILE A 130 -21.03 -3.89 -8.90
CA ILE A 130 -20.41 -5.18 -8.60
C ILE A 130 -21.21 -5.89 -7.53
N ARG A 131 -21.77 -7.02 -7.88
CA ARG A 131 -22.62 -7.83 -6.99
C ARG A 131 -22.10 -9.26 -6.90
N PHE A 132 -22.59 -10.00 -5.94
CA PHE A 132 -22.32 -11.43 -5.80
C PHE A 132 -23.58 -12.17 -5.36
N LYS A 133 -23.58 -13.48 -5.53
CA LYS A 133 -24.60 -14.38 -5.00
C LYS A 133 -23.98 -15.31 -3.96
N ARG A 134 -24.69 -15.53 -2.84
CA ARG A 134 -24.28 -16.50 -1.82
C ARG A 134 -24.43 -17.93 -2.29
N ASP A 135 -25.52 -18.18 -3.02
CA ASP A 135 -25.85 -19.45 -3.68
C ASP A 135 -26.64 -19.18 -4.97
N ALA A 136 -26.98 -20.22 -5.71
CA ALA A 136 -27.66 -20.10 -7.00
C ALA A 136 -29.08 -19.49 -6.90
N ALA A 137 -29.74 -19.62 -5.75
CA ALA A 137 -31.13 -19.14 -5.53
C ALA A 137 -31.16 -17.75 -4.88
N SER A 138 -30.06 -17.29 -4.28
CA SER A 138 -29.95 -16.01 -3.58
C SER A 138 -30.10 -14.81 -4.51
N LYS A 139 -30.68 -13.73 -3.98
CA LYS A 139 -30.66 -12.44 -4.65
C LYS A 139 -29.23 -11.89 -4.66
N PRO A 140 -28.84 -11.17 -5.73
CA PRO A 140 -27.54 -10.51 -5.77
C PRO A 140 -27.40 -9.43 -4.68
N GLU A 141 -26.27 -9.44 -3.98
CA GLU A 141 -25.87 -8.45 -2.97
C GLU A 141 -24.66 -7.66 -3.46
N LEU A 142 -24.42 -6.47 -2.92
CA LEU A 142 -23.20 -5.71 -3.20
C LEU A 142 -22.01 -6.31 -2.48
N VAL A 143 -20.86 -6.37 -3.16
CA VAL A 143 -19.59 -6.73 -2.53
C VAL A 143 -19.03 -5.56 -1.72
N HIS A 144 -18.07 -5.83 -0.83
CA HIS A 144 -17.20 -4.82 -0.27
C HIS A 144 -15.85 -4.83 -1.01
N THR A 145 -15.26 -3.66 -1.18
CA THR A 145 -13.96 -3.49 -1.82
C THR A 145 -12.95 -2.86 -0.88
N LEU A 146 -11.70 -3.31 -0.97
CA LEU A 146 -10.58 -2.79 -0.20
C LEU A 146 -9.40 -2.57 -1.14
N ASN A 147 -8.59 -1.58 -0.82
CA ASN A 147 -7.32 -1.36 -1.50
C ASN A 147 -6.25 -0.91 -0.51
N GLY A 148 -5.01 -1.25 -0.80
CA GLY A 148 -3.87 -0.86 0.01
C GLY A 148 -2.55 -0.93 -0.74
N SER A 149 -1.63 -0.04 -0.40
CA SER A 149 -0.29 -0.05 -0.96
C SER A 149 0.60 -1.06 -0.23
N GLY A 150 1.21 -1.92 -0.97
CA GLY A 150 2.15 -2.87 -0.40
C GLY A 150 3.49 -2.95 -1.14
N LEU A 151 4.24 -1.83 -1.24
CA LEU A 151 4.25 -0.47 -0.72
C LEU A 151 4.45 0.57 -1.85
N ALA A 152 4.64 1.86 -1.46
CA ALA A 152 5.17 2.88 -2.37
C ALA A 152 6.68 2.65 -2.57
N VAL A 153 7.09 2.15 -3.75
CA VAL A 153 8.44 1.63 -4.02
C VAL A 153 9.52 2.70 -3.81
N GLY A 154 9.32 3.90 -4.35
CA GLY A 154 10.31 4.99 -4.22
C GLY A 154 10.51 5.46 -2.78
N ARG A 155 9.45 5.51 -1.96
CA ARG A 155 9.56 5.85 -0.53
C ARG A 155 10.24 4.75 0.27
N THR A 156 9.95 3.48 -0.06
CA THR A 156 10.62 2.32 0.55
C THR A 156 12.12 2.35 0.25
N PHE A 157 12.49 2.63 -1.00
CA PHE A 157 13.90 2.81 -1.38
C PHE A 157 14.57 3.94 -0.60
N ALA A 158 13.93 5.11 -0.50
CA ALA A 158 14.46 6.24 0.26
C ALA A 158 14.64 5.87 1.75
N ALA A 159 13.66 5.19 2.34
CA ALA A 159 13.74 4.75 3.74
C ALA A 159 14.89 3.77 3.97
N ILE A 160 15.11 2.80 3.06
CA ILE A 160 16.25 1.88 3.14
C ILE A 160 17.55 2.67 3.06
N VAL A 161 17.71 3.53 2.07
CA VAL A 161 18.94 4.30 1.87
C VAL A 161 19.25 5.17 3.09
N GLU A 162 18.26 5.83 3.69
CA GLU A 162 18.46 6.70 4.84
C GLU A 162 18.73 5.93 6.14
N ASN A 163 18.05 4.81 6.39
CA ASN A 163 18.20 4.05 7.64
C ASN A 163 19.42 3.13 7.65
N TYR A 164 19.93 2.72 6.48
CA TYR A 164 21.02 1.76 6.36
C TYR A 164 22.35 2.36 5.91
N GLN A 165 22.47 3.70 5.89
CA GLN A 165 23.76 4.37 5.66
C GLN A 165 24.72 4.11 6.80
N ASN A 166 25.99 3.84 6.45
CA ASN A 166 27.08 3.71 7.38
C ASN A 166 27.93 5.01 7.42
N GLU A 167 28.62 5.24 8.54
CA GLU A 167 29.48 6.42 8.72
C GLU A 167 30.57 6.53 7.65
N ASP A 168 31.05 5.39 7.14
CA ASP A 168 32.04 5.31 6.07
C ASP A 168 31.47 5.68 4.69
N GLY A 169 30.16 5.93 4.61
CA GLY A 169 29.42 6.30 3.40
C GLY A 169 29.11 5.12 2.49
N THR A 170 29.20 3.91 2.99
CA THR A 170 28.66 2.70 2.37
C THR A 170 27.21 2.52 2.79
N LEU A 171 26.49 1.57 2.16
CA LEU A 171 25.11 1.23 2.50
C LEU A 171 25.02 -0.27 2.82
N THR A 172 24.52 -0.62 3.99
CA THR A 172 24.17 -2.00 4.32
C THR A 172 22.90 -2.40 3.58
N ILE A 173 22.86 -3.58 2.98
CA ILE A 173 21.69 -4.12 2.32
C ILE A 173 20.87 -4.88 3.37
N PRO A 174 19.57 -4.58 3.56
CA PRO A 174 18.68 -5.36 4.42
C PRO A 174 18.75 -6.85 4.06
N GLU A 175 18.73 -7.72 5.07
CA GLU A 175 18.91 -9.17 4.88
C GLU A 175 17.90 -9.75 3.88
N ALA A 176 16.64 -9.32 3.95
CA ALA A 176 15.58 -9.73 3.03
C ALA A 176 15.88 -9.41 1.56
N LEU A 177 16.71 -8.41 1.27
CA LEU A 177 17.08 -8.03 -0.09
C LEU A 177 18.37 -8.68 -0.60
N VAL A 178 19.18 -9.28 0.27
CA VAL A 178 20.47 -9.90 -0.10
C VAL A 178 20.32 -10.92 -1.24
N PRO A 179 19.34 -11.83 -1.26
CA PRO A 179 19.14 -12.77 -2.36
C PRO A 179 18.86 -12.08 -3.70
N PHE A 180 18.15 -10.96 -3.69
CA PHE A 180 17.81 -10.19 -4.89
C PHE A 180 18.96 -9.30 -5.37
N MET A 181 19.97 -9.08 -4.54
CA MET A 181 21.17 -8.30 -4.83
C MET A 181 22.38 -9.17 -5.20
N GLY A 182 22.14 -10.41 -5.61
CA GLY A 182 23.21 -11.35 -5.98
C GLY A 182 24.11 -11.74 -4.82
N GLY A 183 23.56 -11.82 -3.60
CA GLY A 183 24.29 -12.18 -2.38
C GLY A 183 25.12 -11.03 -1.78
N LYS A 184 25.04 -9.82 -2.32
CA LYS A 184 25.73 -8.67 -1.76
C LYS A 184 25.06 -8.22 -0.47
N THR A 185 25.84 -7.96 0.55
CA THR A 185 25.38 -7.45 1.86
C THR A 185 25.62 -5.96 2.03
N LYS A 186 26.40 -5.34 1.09
CA LYS A 186 26.82 -3.95 1.18
C LYS A 186 26.98 -3.32 -0.21
N ILE A 187 26.66 -2.05 -0.33
CA ILE A 187 26.99 -1.21 -1.49
C ILE A 187 28.18 -0.35 -1.11
N GLU A 188 29.26 -0.50 -1.85
CA GLU A 188 30.51 0.23 -1.61
C GLU A 188 30.46 1.66 -2.18
N LYS A 189 31.27 2.55 -1.61
CA LYS A 189 31.50 3.86 -2.19
C LYS A 189 32.08 3.75 -3.60
N PRO A 190 31.67 4.60 -4.55
CA PRO A 190 32.34 4.69 -5.83
C PRO A 190 33.83 5.01 -5.61
N ILE A 191 34.70 4.24 -6.23
CA ILE A 191 36.15 4.58 -6.29
C ILE A 191 36.26 5.85 -7.14
N LYS A 192 36.82 6.91 -6.55
CA LYS A 192 37.10 8.15 -7.27
C LYS A 192 38.25 7.98 -8.22
#